data_a16b610fc495afba92a7601d2e988a00
#
_entry.id   a16b610fc495afba92a7601d2e988a00
#
_cell.length_a   1.000
_cell.length_b   1.000
_cell.length_c   1.000
_cell.angle_alpha   90.00
_cell.angle_beta   90.00
_cell.angle_gamma   90.00
#
_symmetry.space_group_name_H-M   'P 1'
#
loop_
_entity.id
_entity.type
_entity.pdbx_description
1 polymer ?
#
loop_
_entity_poly.entity_id
_entity_poly.type
_entity_poly.pdbx_seq_one_letter_code
_entity_poly.pdbx_strand_id
1 'polypeptide(L)'
;NHAAGQTRLGVLLCINGTGILNSWVKRTVAPEGISYSDMNLLAAQAPIGSAGISILPFGNGAERMLENKEIGCSIHGINFNQHGKQHIIRAAQEGIVFSFKYGIDIMEQMGIPVQKIHAGKANMFLSPLFRETLAGVTGAVIELYDTDGSVGAAKGAGIGVGIYKDNNEAFATLEKLEVIEPKVADRQAYADAYASWTHWVMC
;
A
#
# COMPACT_ATOMS: atom_id res chain seq x y z
N ASN A 1 17.71 -9.84 12.82
CA ASN A 1 17.23 -10.05 14.18
C ASN A 1 17.55 -8.83 15.04
N HIS A 2 16.53 -8.14 15.54
CA HIS A 2 16.66 -6.88 16.29
C HIS A 2 16.18 -7.02 17.74
N ALA A 3 16.12 -8.24 18.26
CA ALA A 3 15.81 -8.48 19.67
C ALA A 3 16.87 -9.38 20.27
N ALA A 4 17.68 -8.82 21.19
CA ALA A 4 18.62 -9.61 21.99
C ALA A 4 17.84 -10.64 22.82
N GLY A 5 18.24 -11.91 22.75
CA GLY A 5 17.62 -12.99 23.52
C GLY A 5 16.37 -13.64 22.92
N GLN A 6 15.89 -13.19 21.75
CA GLN A 6 14.79 -13.84 21.04
C GLN A 6 15.14 -14.01 19.55
N THR A 7 14.95 -15.21 19.03
CA THR A 7 15.06 -15.44 17.58
C THR A 7 13.77 -14.96 16.92
N ARG A 8 13.86 -13.89 16.15
CA ARG A 8 12.76 -13.39 15.30
C ARG A 8 13.21 -13.38 13.86
N LEU A 9 12.37 -13.88 12.98
CA LEU A 9 12.55 -13.82 11.53
C LEU A 9 11.73 -12.67 10.98
N GLY A 10 12.35 -11.85 10.13
CA GLY A 10 11.62 -10.86 9.35
C GLY A 10 11.13 -11.49 8.06
N VAL A 11 9.85 -11.34 7.75
CA VAL A 11 9.32 -11.64 6.42
C VAL A 11 9.21 -10.32 5.68
N LEU A 12 9.91 -10.21 4.56
CA LEU A 12 9.98 -8.98 3.78
C LEU A 12 9.15 -9.11 2.52
N LEU A 13 8.13 -8.27 2.41
CA LEU A 13 7.41 -8.00 1.17
C LEU A 13 7.94 -6.70 0.56
N CYS A 14 8.46 -6.78 -0.65
CA CYS A 14 8.92 -5.63 -1.41
C CYS A 14 8.24 -5.64 -2.78
N ILE A 15 7.65 -4.52 -3.17
CA ILE A 15 6.98 -4.32 -4.45
C ILE A 15 7.59 -3.08 -5.09
N ASN A 16 8.21 -3.25 -6.26
CA ASN A 16 9.02 -2.22 -6.89
C ASN A 16 8.20 -1.13 -7.59
N GLY A 17 7.01 -1.47 -8.08
CA GLY A 17 6.20 -0.61 -8.95
C GLY A 17 5.33 0.43 -8.24
N THR A 18 5.32 0.48 -6.90
CA THR A 18 4.29 1.21 -6.12
C THR A 18 4.36 2.73 -6.23
N GLY A 19 5.26 3.37 -5.50
CA GLY A 19 5.39 4.83 -5.48
C GLY A 19 5.74 5.43 -6.85
N ILE A 20 6.49 4.67 -7.68
CA ILE A 20 6.86 5.09 -9.02
C ILE A 20 5.65 5.14 -9.96
N LEU A 21 4.70 4.20 -9.85
CA LEU A 21 3.44 4.25 -10.60
C LEU A 21 2.62 5.48 -10.20
N ASN A 22 2.46 5.76 -8.90
CA ASN A 22 1.72 6.93 -8.44
C ASN A 22 2.34 8.24 -8.95
N SER A 23 3.67 8.32 -8.94
CA SER A 23 4.41 9.45 -9.49
C SER A 23 4.28 9.56 -11.02
N TRP A 24 4.30 8.44 -11.73
CA TRP A 24 4.11 8.40 -13.17
C TRP A 24 2.69 8.88 -13.56
N VAL A 25 1.67 8.39 -12.89
CA VAL A 25 0.27 8.82 -13.11
C VAL A 25 0.10 10.31 -12.86
N LYS A 26 0.75 10.85 -11.81
CA LYS A 26 0.73 12.30 -11.55
C LYS A 26 1.32 13.11 -12.70
N ARG A 27 2.42 12.67 -13.30
CA ARG A 27 3.08 13.40 -14.38
C ARG A 27 2.42 13.26 -15.75
N THR A 28 1.74 12.13 -16.02
CA THR A 28 1.28 11.76 -17.35
C THR A 28 -0.23 11.80 -17.53
N VAL A 29 -0.99 11.52 -16.48
CA VAL A 29 -2.46 11.39 -16.52
C VAL A 29 -3.15 12.54 -15.81
N ALA A 30 -2.68 12.91 -14.63
CA ALA A 30 -3.30 13.95 -13.83
C ALA A 30 -3.17 15.34 -14.49
N PRO A 31 -4.04 16.31 -14.11
CA PRO A 31 -3.88 17.70 -14.57
C PRO A 31 -2.48 18.25 -14.23
N GLU A 32 -1.93 19.06 -15.13
CA GLU A 32 -0.64 19.71 -14.92
C GLU A 32 -0.64 20.55 -13.63
N GLY A 33 0.45 20.48 -12.89
CA GLY A 33 0.62 21.23 -11.64
C GLY A 33 -0.19 20.74 -10.44
N ILE A 34 -1.00 19.67 -10.59
CA ILE A 34 -1.82 19.16 -9.49
C ILE A 34 -0.96 18.72 -8.29
N SER A 35 -1.41 19.06 -7.07
CA SER A 35 -0.81 18.50 -5.87
C SER A 35 -1.19 17.01 -5.66
N TYR A 36 -0.43 16.26 -4.87
CA TYR A 36 -0.84 14.89 -4.50
C TYR A 36 -2.16 14.86 -3.71
N SER A 37 -2.40 15.89 -2.89
CA SER A 37 -3.66 16.02 -2.15
C SER A 37 -4.85 16.14 -3.09
N ASP A 38 -4.77 17.05 -4.08
CA ASP A 38 -5.85 17.27 -5.05
C ASP A 38 -6.02 16.06 -5.99
N MET A 39 -4.92 15.39 -6.33
CA MET A 39 -4.95 14.14 -7.10
C MET A 39 -5.71 13.05 -6.32
N ASN A 40 -5.52 12.94 -5.01
CA ASN A 40 -6.27 12.01 -4.16
C ASN A 40 -7.77 12.37 -4.09
N LEU A 41 -8.10 13.67 -4.00
CA LEU A 41 -9.49 14.12 -4.05
C LEU A 41 -10.15 13.82 -5.41
N LEU A 42 -9.39 13.97 -6.50
CA LEU A 42 -9.87 13.59 -7.83
C LEU A 42 -10.12 12.08 -7.93
N ALA A 43 -9.20 11.26 -7.44
CA ALA A 43 -9.35 9.80 -7.41
C ALA A 43 -10.58 9.36 -6.59
N ALA A 44 -10.87 10.04 -5.48
CA ALA A 44 -12.01 9.74 -4.62
C ALA A 44 -13.38 9.95 -5.30
N GLN A 45 -13.42 10.66 -6.42
CA GLN A 45 -14.65 10.83 -7.21
C GLN A 45 -15.04 9.57 -8.02
N ALA A 46 -14.10 8.67 -8.26
CA ALA A 46 -14.38 7.38 -8.89
C ALA A 46 -14.86 6.36 -7.84
N PRO A 47 -15.71 5.40 -8.20
CA PRO A 47 -16.16 4.34 -7.28
C PRO A 47 -15.04 3.36 -6.97
N ILE A 48 -15.21 2.56 -5.90
CA ILE A 48 -14.36 1.41 -5.59
C ILE A 48 -14.31 0.48 -6.81
N GLY A 49 -13.13 -0.03 -7.14
CA GLY A 49 -12.88 -0.82 -8.34
C GLY A 49 -12.85 0.01 -9.63
N SER A 50 -12.81 1.37 -9.51
CA SER A 50 -12.58 2.29 -10.63
C SER A 50 -13.49 2.04 -11.84
N ALA A 51 -14.74 1.64 -11.58
CA ALA A 51 -15.73 1.23 -12.59
C ALA A 51 -15.24 0.12 -13.55
N GLY A 52 -14.39 -0.80 -13.05
CA GLY A 52 -13.86 -1.96 -13.79
C GLY A 52 -12.48 -1.78 -14.41
N ILE A 53 -11.80 -0.64 -14.19
CA ILE A 53 -10.40 -0.51 -14.59
C ILE A 53 -9.52 -1.23 -13.57
N SER A 54 -8.63 -2.09 -14.07
CA SER A 54 -7.55 -2.71 -13.29
C SER A 54 -6.19 -2.27 -13.80
N ILE A 55 -5.28 -1.85 -12.89
CA ILE A 55 -3.90 -1.51 -13.23
C ILE A 55 -2.96 -2.44 -12.46
N LEU A 56 -2.10 -3.15 -13.19
CA LEU A 56 -1.02 -3.94 -12.60
C LEU A 56 0.22 -3.04 -12.44
N PRO A 57 0.76 -2.86 -11.20
CA PRO A 57 1.78 -1.86 -10.93
C PRO A 57 3.23 -2.33 -11.20
N PHE A 58 3.44 -3.39 -11.96
CA PHE A 58 4.72 -4.10 -12.04
C PHE A 58 5.69 -3.55 -13.11
N GLY A 59 5.61 -2.26 -13.40
CA GLY A 59 6.41 -1.60 -14.44
C GLY A 59 7.82 -1.17 -14.00
N ASN A 60 8.38 -1.74 -12.94
CA ASN A 60 9.71 -1.37 -12.42
C ASN A 60 10.60 -2.60 -12.17
N GLY A 61 10.61 -3.53 -13.11
CA GLY A 61 11.43 -4.76 -13.08
C GLY A 61 10.71 -5.94 -12.44
N ALA A 62 11.49 -6.98 -12.18
CA ALA A 62 11.00 -8.25 -11.66
C ALA A 62 10.49 -8.13 -10.21
N GLU A 63 9.40 -8.85 -9.90
CA GLU A 63 8.79 -8.86 -8.58
C GLU A 63 8.97 -10.21 -7.89
N ARG A 64 9.46 -10.19 -6.65
CA ARG A 64 9.68 -11.42 -5.86
C ARG A 64 8.41 -12.22 -5.63
N MET A 65 7.31 -11.54 -5.35
CA MET A 65 6.01 -12.19 -5.12
C MET A 65 5.44 -12.84 -6.39
N LEU A 66 6.00 -12.54 -7.55
CA LEU A 66 5.69 -13.16 -8.85
C LEU A 66 6.83 -14.09 -9.30
N GLU A 67 7.55 -14.72 -8.36
CA GLU A 67 8.65 -15.64 -8.65
C GLU A 67 9.77 -15.02 -9.51
N ASN A 68 10.04 -13.73 -9.30
CA ASN A 68 10.98 -12.91 -10.07
C ASN A 68 10.59 -12.75 -11.56
N LYS A 69 9.33 -12.91 -11.89
CA LYS A 69 8.84 -12.60 -13.24
C LYS A 69 8.78 -11.09 -13.44
N GLU A 70 9.09 -10.65 -14.65
CA GLU A 70 8.93 -9.29 -15.13
C GLU A 70 7.73 -9.23 -16.08
N ILE A 71 6.55 -8.90 -15.56
CA ILE A 71 5.30 -8.88 -16.35
C ILE A 71 4.94 -7.47 -16.86
N GLY A 72 5.63 -6.44 -16.37
CA GLY A 72 5.38 -5.06 -16.74
C GLY A 72 4.13 -4.45 -16.09
N CYS A 73 3.92 -3.16 -16.38
CA CYS A 73 2.68 -2.47 -16.04
C CYS A 73 1.65 -2.66 -17.15
N SER A 74 0.42 -2.94 -16.79
CA SER A 74 -0.69 -3.05 -17.74
C SER A 74 -1.95 -2.41 -17.21
N ILE A 75 -2.82 -1.95 -18.13
CA ILE A 75 -4.09 -1.32 -17.84
C ILE A 75 -5.18 -2.10 -18.57
N HIS A 76 -6.17 -2.57 -17.84
CA HIS A 76 -7.26 -3.39 -18.34
C HIS A 76 -8.62 -2.74 -18.11
N GLY A 77 -9.61 -3.06 -18.92
CA GLY A 77 -11.00 -2.67 -18.71
C GLY A 77 -11.33 -1.21 -19.06
N ILE A 78 -10.46 -0.47 -19.75
CA ILE A 78 -10.77 0.91 -20.15
C ILE A 78 -11.93 0.95 -21.17
N ASN A 79 -12.92 1.80 -20.87
CA ASN A 79 -14.00 2.18 -21.80
C ASN A 79 -13.95 3.71 -22.00
N PHE A 80 -13.68 4.15 -23.22
CA PHE A 80 -13.46 5.57 -23.53
C PHE A 80 -14.70 6.44 -23.32
N ASN A 81 -15.90 5.85 -23.28
CA ASN A 81 -17.16 6.58 -23.04
C ASN A 81 -17.49 6.76 -21.54
N GLN A 82 -16.83 6.02 -20.65
CA GLN A 82 -17.16 5.99 -19.23
C GLN A 82 -16.05 6.50 -18.34
N HIS A 83 -14.77 6.27 -18.74
CA HIS A 83 -13.65 6.47 -17.85
C HIS A 83 -12.93 7.79 -18.12
N GLY A 84 -12.81 8.61 -17.07
CA GLY A 84 -11.99 9.82 -17.06
C GLY A 84 -10.73 9.64 -16.19
N LYS A 85 -9.99 10.72 -16.02
CA LYS A 85 -8.72 10.77 -15.25
C LYS A 85 -8.90 10.25 -13.83
N GLN A 86 -10.02 10.57 -13.16
CA GLN A 86 -10.31 10.12 -11.80
C GLN A 86 -10.30 8.60 -11.68
N HIS A 87 -10.84 7.90 -12.66
CA HIS A 87 -10.87 6.43 -12.67
C HIS A 87 -9.47 5.84 -12.85
N ILE A 88 -8.66 6.40 -13.74
CA ILE A 88 -7.26 5.92 -13.96
C ILE A 88 -6.42 6.17 -12.73
N ILE A 89 -6.54 7.35 -12.10
CA ILE A 89 -5.79 7.68 -10.89
C ILE A 89 -6.18 6.75 -9.75
N ARG A 90 -7.48 6.52 -9.55
CA ARG A 90 -7.97 5.59 -8.54
C ARG A 90 -7.50 4.16 -8.83
N ALA A 91 -7.66 3.67 -10.05
CA ALA A 91 -7.22 2.33 -10.43
C ALA A 91 -5.73 2.10 -10.19
N ALA A 92 -4.89 3.12 -10.40
CA ALA A 92 -3.47 3.03 -10.09
C ALA A 92 -3.22 2.89 -8.57
N GLN A 93 -3.90 3.66 -7.74
CA GLN A 93 -3.78 3.55 -6.28
C GLN A 93 -4.34 2.21 -5.77
N GLU A 94 -5.48 1.76 -6.30
CA GLU A 94 -6.05 0.45 -5.97
C GLU A 94 -5.13 -0.68 -6.42
N GLY A 95 -4.55 -0.62 -7.61
CA GLY A 95 -3.61 -1.62 -8.11
C GLY A 95 -2.35 -1.74 -7.24
N ILE A 96 -1.83 -0.62 -6.72
CA ILE A 96 -0.76 -0.61 -5.72
C ILE A 96 -1.21 -1.34 -4.45
N VAL A 97 -2.39 -1.01 -3.91
CA VAL A 97 -2.93 -1.65 -2.70
C VAL A 97 -3.20 -3.14 -2.94
N PHE A 98 -3.75 -3.51 -4.08
CA PHE A 98 -4.02 -4.92 -4.43
C PHE A 98 -2.73 -5.73 -4.55
N SER A 99 -1.63 -5.12 -5.00
CA SER A 99 -0.33 -5.78 -4.98
C SER A 99 0.17 -6.04 -3.55
N PHE A 100 -0.07 -5.14 -2.59
CA PHE A 100 0.19 -5.41 -1.18
C PHE A 100 -0.70 -6.56 -0.65
N LYS A 101 -2.00 -6.53 -0.98
CA LYS A 101 -2.93 -7.60 -0.56
C LYS A 101 -2.49 -8.96 -1.11
N TYR A 102 -2.06 -9.02 -2.38
CA TYR A 102 -1.55 -10.24 -2.98
C TYR A 102 -0.34 -10.80 -2.22
N GLY A 103 0.61 -9.94 -1.84
CA GLY A 103 1.73 -10.35 -1.00
C GLY A 103 1.31 -10.75 0.44
N ILE A 104 0.29 -10.10 1.00
CA ILE A 104 -0.29 -10.48 2.30
C ILE A 104 -0.96 -11.85 2.20
N ASP A 105 -1.67 -12.16 1.11
CA ASP A 105 -2.27 -13.49 0.90
C ASP A 105 -1.23 -14.59 0.89
N ILE A 106 -0.07 -14.35 0.28
CA ILE A 106 1.07 -15.29 0.33
C ILE A 106 1.55 -15.47 1.77
N MET A 107 1.67 -14.41 2.56
CA MET A 107 2.05 -14.51 3.98
C MET A 107 1.00 -15.27 4.80
N GLU A 108 -0.29 -15.03 4.55
CA GLU A 108 -1.38 -15.75 5.22
C GLU A 108 -1.35 -17.25 4.92
N GLN A 109 -1.06 -17.64 3.66
CA GLN A 109 -0.85 -19.05 3.27
C GLN A 109 0.35 -19.69 3.97
N MET A 110 1.34 -18.88 4.37
CA MET A 110 2.48 -19.31 5.19
C MET A 110 2.16 -19.38 6.70
N GLY A 111 0.91 -19.11 7.10
CA GLY A 111 0.48 -19.08 8.50
C GLY A 111 0.82 -17.78 9.23
N ILE A 112 1.04 -16.69 8.53
CA ILE A 112 1.35 -15.37 9.08
C ILE A 112 0.17 -14.42 8.83
N PRO A 113 -0.87 -14.41 9.67
CA PRO A 113 -2.02 -13.52 9.48
C PRO A 113 -1.65 -12.06 9.78
N VAL A 114 -2.10 -11.15 8.93
CA VAL A 114 -1.92 -9.71 9.11
C VAL A 114 -3.21 -9.08 9.61
N GLN A 115 -3.30 -8.85 10.92
CA GLN A 115 -4.46 -8.22 11.56
C GLN A 115 -4.27 -6.72 11.77
N LYS A 116 -3.03 -6.27 11.88
CA LYS A 116 -2.68 -4.88 12.16
C LYS A 116 -1.46 -4.45 11.34
N ILE A 117 -1.53 -3.25 10.80
CA ILE A 117 -0.47 -2.59 10.05
C ILE A 117 -0.05 -1.34 10.81
N HIS A 118 1.22 -1.26 11.23
CA HIS A 118 1.81 -0.05 11.77
C HIS A 118 2.49 0.71 10.63
N ALA A 119 2.07 1.94 10.40
CA ALA A 119 2.57 2.76 9.30
C ALA A 119 3.06 4.12 9.79
N GLY A 120 4.16 4.61 9.21
CA GLY A 120 4.57 5.99 9.36
C GLY A 120 3.74 6.90 8.43
N LYS A 121 3.53 8.15 8.85
CA LYS A 121 2.88 9.19 8.05
C LYS A 121 3.82 9.70 6.95
N ALA A 122 4.07 8.85 5.97
CA ALA A 122 4.98 9.13 4.86
C ALA A 122 4.49 8.46 3.56
N ASN A 123 5.00 8.92 2.42
CA ASN A 123 4.75 8.32 1.09
C ASN A 123 3.25 8.14 0.80
N MET A 124 2.85 6.94 0.34
CA MET A 124 1.46 6.62 0.02
C MET A 124 0.52 6.69 1.22
N PHE A 125 1.03 6.50 2.45
CA PHE A 125 0.23 6.64 3.68
C PHE A 125 -0.20 8.09 3.98
N LEU A 126 0.28 9.08 3.24
CA LEU A 126 -0.26 10.45 3.26
C LEU A 126 -1.65 10.54 2.61
N SER A 127 -2.01 9.59 1.73
CA SER A 127 -3.32 9.54 1.08
C SER A 127 -4.36 8.85 1.97
N PRO A 128 -5.44 9.54 2.39
CA PRO A 128 -6.57 8.89 3.06
C PRO A 128 -7.18 7.77 2.23
N LEU A 129 -7.36 8.01 0.93
CA LEU A 129 -7.89 7.01 0.00
C LEU A 129 -7.04 5.73 0.00
N PHE A 130 -5.71 5.85 -0.04
CA PHE A 130 -4.80 4.71 0.02
C PHE A 130 -4.96 3.92 1.32
N ARG A 131 -5.00 4.60 2.47
CA ARG A 131 -5.16 3.96 3.78
C ARG A 131 -6.49 3.24 3.90
N GLU A 132 -7.60 3.91 3.50
CA GLU A 132 -8.94 3.32 3.54
C GLU A 132 -9.06 2.11 2.60
N THR A 133 -8.49 2.19 1.40
CA THR A 133 -8.45 1.07 0.45
C THR A 133 -7.67 -0.11 1.02
N LEU A 134 -6.50 0.16 1.62
CA LEU A 134 -5.65 -0.89 2.21
C LEU A 134 -6.35 -1.56 3.39
N ALA A 135 -6.95 -0.79 4.31
CA ALA A 135 -7.74 -1.35 5.41
C ALA A 135 -8.93 -2.16 4.87
N GLY A 136 -9.67 -1.61 3.90
CA GLY A 136 -10.85 -2.24 3.33
C GLY A 136 -10.57 -3.58 2.64
N VAL A 137 -9.50 -3.68 1.85
CA VAL A 137 -9.19 -4.91 1.10
C VAL A 137 -8.49 -5.96 1.96
N THR A 138 -7.67 -5.54 2.94
CA THR A 138 -6.94 -6.48 3.81
C THR A 138 -7.76 -6.93 5.01
N GLY A 139 -8.73 -6.12 5.43
CA GLY A 139 -9.43 -6.30 6.70
C GLY A 139 -8.58 -5.96 7.93
N ALA A 140 -7.35 -5.48 7.74
CA ALA A 140 -6.44 -5.12 8.82
C ALA A 140 -6.68 -3.69 9.32
N VAL A 141 -6.51 -3.48 10.61
CA VAL A 141 -6.50 -2.14 11.21
C VAL A 141 -5.16 -1.48 10.93
N ILE A 142 -5.18 -0.23 10.44
CA ILE A 142 -3.95 0.55 10.21
C ILE A 142 -3.79 1.56 11.34
N GLU A 143 -2.67 1.50 12.05
CA GLU A 143 -2.26 2.51 13.02
C GLU A 143 -1.20 3.41 12.38
N LEU A 144 -1.53 4.69 12.22
CA LEU A 144 -0.66 5.70 11.63
C LEU A 144 0.11 6.44 12.74
N TYR A 145 1.41 6.51 12.59
CA TYR A 145 2.31 7.12 13.56
C TYR A 145 3.05 8.33 13.00
N ASP A 146 3.39 9.29 13.87
CA ASP A 146 4.23 10.46 13.52
C ASP A 146 5.70 10.05 13.41
N THR A 147 6.01 9.30 12.37
CA THR A 147 7.35 8.80 12.08
C THR A 147 7.51 8.43 10.60
N ASP A 148 8.74 8.18 10.23
CA ASP A 148 9.11 7.55 8.97
C ASP A 148 10.19 6.49 9.16
N GLY A 149 10.63 5.85 8.05
CA GLY A 149 11.64 4.81 8.12
C GLY A 149 13.01 5.30 8.62
N SER A 150 13.36 6.57 8.39
CA SER A 150 14.65 7.14 8.81
C SER A 150 14.72 7.31 10.32
N VAL A 151 13.65 7.79 10.93
CA VAL A 151 13.52 7.91 12.40
C VAL A 151 13.58 6.52 13.05
N GLY A 152 12.87 5.54 12.49
CA GLY A 152 12.91 4.15 12.98
C GLY A 152 14.30 3.55 12.92
N ALA A 153 15.02 3.75 11.81
CA ALA A 153 16.40 3.29 11.65
C ALA A 153 17.37 3.96 12.65
N ALA A 154 17.25 5.28 12.85
CA ALA A 154 18.05 6.03 13.82
C ALA A 154 17.82 5.54 15.25
N LYS A 155 16.58 5.30 15.65
CA LYS A 155 16.23 4.73 16.96
C LYS A 155 16.77 3.31 17.12
N GLY A 156 16.69 2.48 16.10
CA GLY A 156 17.26 1.13 16.09
C GLY A 156 18.80 1.15 16.28
N ALA A 157 19.48 2.07 15.60
CA ALA A 157 20.93 2.28 15.80
C ALA A 157 21.24 2.76 17.22
N GLY A 158 20.43 3.68 17.77
CA GLY A 158 20.57 4.18 19.14
C GLY A 158 20.44 3.07 20.21
N ILE A 159 19.56 2.09 19.99
CA ILE A 159 19.46 0.90 20.85
C ILE A 159 20.74 0.06 20.71
N GLY A 160 21.23 -0.13 19.48
CA GLY A 160 22.42 -0.95 19.22
C GLY A 160 23.69 -0.42 19.89
N VAL A 161 23.83 0.89 20.05
CA VAL A 161 24.97 1.54 20.70
C VAL A 161 24.72 1.95 22.16
N GLY A 162 23.56 1.58 22.73
CA GLY A 162 23.24 1.82 24.14
C GLY A 162 22.79 3.24 24.50
N ILE A 163 22.40 4.08 23.50
CA ILE A 163 21.77 5.38 23.75
C ILE A 163 20.38 5.18 24.38
N TYR A 164 19.64 4.17 23.90
CA TYR A 164 18.39 3.72 24.49
C TYR A 164 18.60 2.33 25.11
N LYS A 165 18.05 2.14 26.29
CA LYS A 165 18.11 0.86 27.02
C LYS A 165 17.41 -0.27 26.29
N ASP A 166 16.24 0.03 25.70
CA ASP A 166 15.38 -0.92 25.01
C ASP A 166 14.43 -0.24 24.01
N ASN A 167 13.61 -1.05 23.35
CA ASN A 167 12.60 -0.56 22.42
C ASN A 167 11.57 0.36 23.09
N ASN A 168 11.19 0.09 24.34
CA ASN A 168 10.17 0.88 25.03
C ASN A 168 10.65 2.32 25.24
N GLU A 169 11.90 2.47 25.66
CA GLU A 169 12.53 3.80 25.82
C GLU A 169 12.69 4.50 24.48
N ALA A 170 13.20 3.81 23.46
CA ALA A 170 13.43 4.39 22.14
C ALA A 170 12.14 4.90 21.46
N PHE A 171 11.04 4.20 21.69
CA PHE A 171 9.73 4.52 21.06
C PHE A 171 8.72 5.14 22.02
N ALA A 172 9.12 5.50 23.25
CA ALA A 172 8.22 6.10 24.25
C ALA A 172 7.54 7.39 23.79
N THR A 173 8.20 8.15 22.90
CA THR A 173 7.69 9.41 22.34
C THR A 173 6.99 9.24 20.99
N LEU A 174 6.77 8.00 20.54
CA LEU A 174 6.10 7.75 19.26
C LEU A 174 4.62 8.02 19.39
N GLU A 175 4.14 9.06 18.70
CA GLU A 175 2.74 9.47 18.72
C GLU A 175 1.93 8.71 17.67
N LYS A 176 0.82 8.09 18.12
CA LYS A 176 -0.19 7.52 17.24
C LYS A 176 -1.14 8.62 16.78
N LEU A 177 -1.15 8.94 15.49
CA LEU A 177 -1.91 10.02 14.91
C LEU A 177 -3.34 9.62 14.56
N GLU A 178 -3.52 8.41 14.04
CA GLU A 178 -4.80 7.96 13.50
C GLU A 178 -4.91 6.43 13.54
N VAL A 179 -6.14 5.94 13.69
CA VAL A 179 -6.48 4.52 13.53
C VAL A 179 -7.50 4.42 12.40
N ILE A 180 -7.17 3.66 11.36
CA ILE A 180 -8.04 3.43 10.22
C ILE A 180 -8.57 2.00 10.30
N GLU A 181 -9.87 1.86 10.50
CA GLU A 181 -10.57 0.58 10.54
C GLU A 181 -11.20 0.25 9.19
N PRO A 182 -11.27 -1.04 8.82
CA PRO A 182 -11.96 -1.45 7.61
C PRO A 182 -13.45 -1.18 7.71
N LYS A 183 -14.03 -0.50 6.71
CA LYS A 183 -15.46 -0.21 6.63
C LYS A 183 -16.22 -1.45 6.15
N VAL A 184 -17.10 -1.99 6.98
CA VAL A 184 -17.89 -3.20 6.66
C VAL A 184 -18.72 -3.01 5.36
N ALA A 185 -19.28 -1.81 5.16
CA ALA A 185 -20.08 -1.49 3.99
C ALA A 185 -19.31 -1.61 2.65
N ASP A 186 -18.01 -1.37 2.66
CA ASP A 186 -17.17 -1.36 1.46
C ASP A 186 -16.53 -2.73 1.15
N ARG A 187 -16.66 -3.67 2.08
CA ARG A 187 -15.94 -4.95 2.04
C ARG A 187 -16.19 -5.75 0.76
N GLN A 188 -17.46 -5.86 0.34
CA GLN A 188 -17.81 -6.63 -0.85
C GLN A 188 -17.26 -5.95 -2.12
N ALA A 189 -17.40 -4.62 -2.23
CA ALA A 189 -16.89 -3.87 -3.37
C ALA A 189 -15.36 -4.01 -3.54
N TYR A 190 -14.62 -3.97 -2.43
CA TYR A 190 -13.17 -4.23 -2.47
C TYR A 190 -12.83 -5.68 -2.80
N ALA A 191 -13.59 -6.66 -2.31
CA ALA A 191 -13.38 -8.06 -2.64
C ALA A 191 -13.58 -8.32 -4.15
N ASP A 192 -14.64 -7.77 -4.73
CA ASP A 192 -14.94 -7.90 -6.15
C ASP A 192 -13.88 -7.22 -7.03
N ALA A 193 -13.45 -6.01 -6.63
CA ALA A 193 -12.39 -5.28 -7.33
C ALA A 193 -11.05 -6.03 -7.26
N TYR A 194 -10.69 -6.58 -6.11
CA TYR A 194 -9.48 -7.38 -5.94
C TYR A 194 -9.53 -8.68 -6.75
N ALA A 195 -10.66 -9.39 -6.75
CA ALA A 195 -10.84 -10.59 -7.56
C ALA A 195 -10.68 -10.31 -9.07
N SER A 196 -11.22 -9.18 -9.55
CA SER A 196 -11.04 -8.73 -10.93
C SER A 196 -9.58 -8.41 -11.24
N TRP A 197 -8.87 -7.78 -10.31
CA TRP A 197 -7.46 -7.44 -10.47
C TRP A 197 -6.56 -8.70 -10.48
N THR A 198 -6.79 -9.66 -9.58
CA THR A 198 -6.01 -10.90 -9.51
C THR A 198 -6.19 -11.76 -10.76
N HIS A 199 -7.34 -11.72 -11.42
CA HIS A 199 -7.54 -12.38 -12.71
C HIS A 199 -6.46 -11.97 -13.72
N TRP A 200 -6.14 -10.68 -13.80
CA TRP A 200 -5.13 -10.17 -14.74
C TRP A 200 -3.68 -10.48 -14.34
N VAL A 201 -3.42 -10.72 -13.06
CA VAL A 201 -2.08 -11.15 -12.60
C VAL A 201 -1.81 -12.60 -13.04
N MET A 202 -2.85 -13.43 -13.14
CA MET A 202 -2.74 -14.85 -13.46
C MET A 202 -2.85 -15.18 -14.96
N CYS A 203 -3.24 -14.21 -15.78
CA CYS A 203 -3.27 -14.35 -17.24
C CYS A 203 -1.91 -14.07 -17.87
#